data_391e0cdddb089d7b70856482317631fe
#
_entry.id   391e0cdddb089d7b70856482317631fe
#
_cell.length_a   1.000
_cell.length_b   1.000
_cell.length_c   1.000
_cell.angle_alpha   90.00
_cell.angle_beta   90.00
_cell.angle_gamma   90.00
#
_symmetry.space_group_name_H-M   'P 1'
#
loop_
_entity.id
_entity.type
_entity.pdbx_description
1 polymer ?
#
loop_
_entity_poly.entity_id
_entity_poly.type
_entity_poly.pdbx_seq_one_letter_code
_entity_poly.pdbx_strand_id
1 'polypeptide(L)'
;MSLFSLLFALFSCQAQDKGFESLPVEAFKRAIADTTVVRLDVRTAEEFAEGHIEKAINIDVLKSDFEQEATSILPKDMVIAVNCRSGKRSKKAAGILVKNGYKVIELDSGYNGWVKEGN
;
A
#
# COMPACT_ATOMS: atom_id res chain seq x y z
N MET A 1 23.12 24.06 0.83
CA MET A 1 22.94 22.67 1.04
C MET A 1 22.05 22.33 2.22
N SER A 2 22.30 22.90 3.35
CA SER A 2 21.56 22.58 4.55
C SER A 2 20.09 22.98 4.48
N LEU A 3 19.80 24.12 3.84
CA LEU A 3 18.41 24.58 3.76
C LEU A 3 17.56 23.63 2.96
N PHE A 4 18.08 23.17 1.86
CA PHE A 4 17.39 22.23 0.99
C PHE A 4 17.19 20.89 1.71
N SER A 5 18.21 20.44 2.42
CA SER A 5 18.13 19.21 3.20
C SER A 5 17.08 19.32 4.30
N LEU A 6 16.99 20.49 4.90
CA LEU A 6 16.02 20.72 5.96
C LEU A 6 14.59 20.65 5.44
N LEU A 7 14.32 21.24 4.29
CA LEU A 7 13.01 21.18 3.67
C LEU A 7 12.63 19.77 3.34
N PHE A 8 13.56 19.04 2.79
CA PHE A 8 13.36 17.65 2.44
C PHE A 8 13.10 16.80 3.67
N ALA A 9 13.83 17.07 4.74
CA ALA A 9 13.65 16.36 5.99
C ALA A 9 12.28 16.61 6.59
N LEU A 10 11.77 17.84 6.51
CA LEU A 10 10.44 18.14 6.99
C LEU A 10 9.37 17.39 6.23
N PHE A 11 9.53 17.32 4.94
CA PHE A 11 8.61 16.60 4.09
C PHE A 11 8.64 15.11 4.41
N SER A 12 9.83 14.57 4.60
CA SER A 12 10.01 13.18 4.99
C SER A 12 9.44 12.88 6.35
N CYS A 13 9.46 13.86 7.25
CA CYS A 13 8.93 13.68 8.60
C CYS A 13 7.45 13.34 8.58
N GLN A 14 6.69 13.97 7.69
CA GLN A 14 5.28 13.64 7.58
C GLN A 14 5.06 12.21 7.12
N ALA A 15 5.85 11.77 6.16
CA ALA A 15 5.78 10.39 5.69
C ALA A 15 6.23 9.43 6.79
N GLN A 16 7.22 9.84 7.58
CA GLN A 16 7.75 9.01 8.66
C GLN A 16 6.80 8.85 9.83
N ASP A 17 5.93 9.82 10.07
CA ASP A 17 4.94 9.70 11.14
C ASP A 17 4.01 8.51 10.91
N LYS A 18 3.63 8.28 9.66
CA LYS A 18 2.83 7.11 9.28
C LYS A 18 3.72 5.94 8.91
N GLY A 19 4.93 6.20 8.45
CA GLY A 19 5.84 5.18 7.98
C GLY A 19 5.52 4.67 6.58
N PHE A 20 4.51 5.20 5.91
CA PHE A 20 4.17 4.82 4.54
C PHE A 20 3.66 6.05 3.78
N GLU A 21 3.61 5.93 2.47
CA GLU A 21 3.17 7.01 1.60
C GLU A 21 1.83 6.65 0.95
N SER A 22 0.84 7.56 1.05
CA SER A 22 -0.43 7.41 0.34
C SER A 22 -0.32 8.12 -0.99
N LEU A 23 -0.62 7.42 -2.07
CA LEU A 23 -0.44 7.94 -3.42
C LEU A 23 -1.77 8.04 -4.15
N PRO A 24 -1.91 9.05 -5.03
CA PRO A 24 -3.04 9.08 -5.96
C PRO A 24 -2.85 7.98 -7.02
N VAL A 25 -3.93 7.70 -7.76
CA VAL A 25 -3.95 6.60 -8.73
C VAL A 25 -2.78 6.69 -9.71
N GLU A 26 -2.52 7.87 -10.24
CA GLU A 26 -1.47 8.07 -11.24
C GLU A 26 -0.11 7.64 -10.72
N ALA A 27 0.25 8.11 -9.53
CA ALA A 27 1.54 7.79 -8.93
C ALA A 27 1.61 6.32 -8.51
N PHE A 28 0.51 5.79 -7.99
CA PHE A 28 0.45 4.38 -7.61
C PHE A 28 0.65 3.49 -8.84
N LYS A 29 -0.01 3.83 -9.93
CA LYS A 29 0.10 3.09 -11.18
C LYS A 29 1.54 3.07 -11.69
N ARG A 30 2.22 4.22 -11.63
CA ARG A 30 3.63 4.29 -12.03
C ARG A 30 4.51 3.44 -11.13
N ALA A 31 4.25 3.47 -9.83
CA ALA A 31 5.05 2.71 -8.88
C ALA A 31 4.93 1.20 -9.10
N ILE A 32 3.71 0.70 -9.33
CA ILE A 32 3.50 -0.73 -9.50
C ILE A 32 3.93 -1.24 -10.88
N ALA A 33 4.27 -0.35 -11.81
CA ALA A 33 4.84 -0.75 -13.08
C ALA A 33 6.23 -1.38 -12.88
N ASP A 34 6.88 -1.06 -11.78
CA ASP A 34 8.13 -1.72 -11.38
C ASP A 34 7.81 -3.14 -10.93
N THR A 35 8.38 -4.13 -11.60
CA THR A 35 8.07 -5.54 -11.35
C THR A 35 8.58 -6.05 -10.00
N THR A 36 9.43 -5.27 -9.32
CA THR A 36 9.91 -5.63 -7.98
C THR A 36 8.95 -5.18 -6.88
N VAL A 37 7.90 -4.43 -7.23
CA VAL A 37 6.90 -3.99 -6.26
C VAL A 37 5.81 -5.06 -6.15
N VAL A 38 5.51 -5.46 -4.92
CA VAL A 38 4.47 -6.47 -4.65
C VAL A 38 3.13 -5.77 -4.48
N ARG A 39 2.12 -6.21 -5.20
CA ARG A 39 0.76 -5.63 -5.14
C ARG A 39 -0.07 -6.44 -4.15
N LEU A 40 -0.58 -5.76 -3.12
CA LEU A 40 -1.34 -6.40 -2.05
C LEU A 40 -2.72 -5.75 -1.92
N ASP A 41 -3.76 -6.54 -2.15
CA ASP A 41 -5.15 -6.13 -1.97
C ASP A 41 -5.62 -6.67 -0.62
N VAL A 42 -6.00 -5.76 0.30
CA VAL A 42 -6.35 -6.15 1.66
C VAL A 42 -7.87 -6.16 1.89
N ARG A 43 -8.64 -6.21 0.79
CA ARG A 43 -10.09 -6.35 0.87
C ARG A 43 -10.47 -7.80 1.18
N THR A 44 -11.76 -8.04 1.33
CA THR A 44 -12.26 -9.40 1.51
C THR A 44 -12.04 -10.22 0.25
N ALA A 45 -12.04 -11.53 0.40
CA ALA A 45 -11.90 -12.44 -0.73
C ALA A 45 -13.02 -12.24 -1.75
N GLU A 46 -14.23 -11.92 -1.28
CA GLU A 46 -15.37 -11.68 -2.16
C GLU A 46 -15.17 -10.43 -3.02
N GLU A 47 -14.73 -9.34 -2.40
CA GLU A 47 -14.45 -8.12 -3.15
C GLU A 47 -13.36 -8.37 -4.19
N PHE A 48 -12.32 -9.07 -3.78
CA PHE A 48 -11.20 -9.38 -4.67
C PHE A 48 -11.64 -10.19 -5.87
N ALA A 49 -12.53 -11.17 -5.66
CA ALA A 49 -13.01 -12.03 -6.72
C ALA A 49 -13.84 -11.28 -7.76
N GLU A 50 -14.51 -10.20 -7.35
CA GLU A 50 -15.31 -9.38 -8.26
C GLU A 50 -14.47 -8.53 -9.19
N GLY A 51 -13.22 -8.30 -8.85
CA GLY A 51 -12.30 -7.50 -9.64
C GLY A 51 -11.20 -6.97 -8.75
N HIS A 52 -9.98 -6.91 -9.27
CA HIS A 52 -8.83 -6.44 -8.49
C HIS A 52 -7.76 -5.93 -9.44
N ILE A 53 -6.79 -5.24 -8.88
CA ILE A 53 -5.64 -4.77 -9.66
C ILE A 53 -4.85 -6.00 -10.11
N GLU A 54 -4.51 -6.01 -11.38
CA GLU A 54 -3.82 -7.12 -12.01
C GLU A 54 -2.57 -7.52 -11.20
N LYS A 55 -2.37 -8.83 -11.04
CA LYS A 55 -1.21 -9.41 -10.32
C LYS A 55 -1.22 -9.15 -8.81
N ALA A 56 -2.28 -8.58 -8.27
CA ALA A 56 -2.37 -8.38 -6.82
C ALA A 56 -2.63 -9.71 -6.12
N ILE A 57 -2.04 -9.87 -4.95
CA ILE A 57 -2.38 -10.96 -4.05
C ILE A 57 -3.36 -10.44 -3.02
N ASN A 58 -4.17 -11.32 -2.47
CA ASN A 58 -5.23 -10.93 -1.53
C ASN A 58 -4.95 -11.48 -0.14
N ILE A 59 -4.89 -10.57 0.84
CA ILE A 59 -4.85 -10.94 2.26
C ILE A 59 -5.78 -9.98 2.97
N ASP A 60 -6.87 -10.49 3.51
CA ASP A 60 -7.94 -9.67 4.11
C ASP A 60 -7.49 -9.11 5.46
N VAL A 61 -7.41 -7.77 5.57
CA VAL A 61 -6.96 -7.11 6.79
C VAL A 61 -7.97 -7.20 7.93
N LEU A 62 -9.21 -7.55 7.62
CA LEU A 62 -10.24 -7.72 8.66
C LEU A 62 -10.09 -9.02 9.44
N LYS A 63 -9.31 -9.95 8.93
CA LYS A 63 -9.09 -11.22 9.62
C LYS A 63 -8.10 -11.03 10.75
N SER A 64 -8.35 -11.73 11.85
CA SER A 64 -7.53 -11.60 13.06
C SER A 64 -6.10 -12.09 12.85
N ASP A 65 -5.87 -12.95 11.86
CA ASP A 65 -4.54 -13.49 11.57
C ASP A 65 -3.83 -12.74 10.42
N PHE A 66 -4.33 -11.56 10.05
CA PHE A 66 -3.76 -10.80 8.93
C PHE A 66 -2.25 -10.60 9.10
N GLU A 67 -1.83 -10.14 10.26
CA GLU A 67 -0.42 -9.81 10.50
C GLU A 67 0.46 -11.04 10.33
N GLN A 68 0.03 -12.16 10.90
CA GLN A 68 0.76 -13.41 10.82
C GLN A 68 0.85 -13.91 9.38
N GLU A 69 -0.26 -13.89 8.68
CA GLU A 69 -0.30 -14.34 7.30
C GLU A 69 0.55 -13.46 6.40
N ALA A 70 0.40 -12.15 6.54
CA ALA A 70 1.15 -11.20 5.71
C ALA A 70 2.66 -11.34 5.90
N THR A 71 3.10 -11.45 7.16
CA THR A 71 4.53 -11.54 7.44
C THR A 71 5.12 -12.87 6.99
N SER A 72 4.30 -13.91 6.86
CA SER A 72 4.80 -15.20 6.38
C SER A 72 4.88 -15.25 4.86
N ILE A 73 4.11 -14.43 4.15
CA ILE A 73 4.03 -14.46 2.69
C ILE A 73 4.87 -13.37 2.03
N LEU A 74 4.84 -12.16 2.59
CA LEU A 74 5.42 -10.98 1.92
C LEU A 74 6.92 -10.90 2.11
N PRO A 75 7.68 -10.67 1.02
CA PRO A 75 9.14 -10.48 1.14
C PRO A 75 9.47 -9.14 1.77
N LYS A 76 10.44 -9.12 2.66
CA LYS A 76 10.82 -7.92 3.39
C LYS A 76 11.70 -6.97 2.59
N ASP A 77 12.30 -7.46 1.52
CA ASP A 77 13.22 -6.66 0.71
C ASP A 77 12.54 -6.02 -0.50
N MET A 78 11.22 -6.12 -0.59
CA MET A 78 10.46 -5.52 -1.68
C MET A 78 9.47 -4.49 -1.14
N VAL A 79 9.16 -3.48 -1.94
CA VAL A 79 8.13 -2.51 -1.61
C VAL A 79 6.77 -3.18 -1.75
N ILE A 80 5.91 -2.98 -0.77
CA ILE A 80 4.55 -3.50 -0.79
C ILE A 80 3.59 -2.37 -1.15
N ALA A 81 2.85 -2.54 -2.24
CA ALA A 81 1.87 -1.56 -2.70
C ALA A 81 0.49 -2.05 -2.32
N VAL A 82 -0.14 -1.38 -1.37
CA VAL A 82 -1.36 -1.84 -0.71
C VAL A 82 -2.57 -1.08 -1.20
N ASN A 83 -3.67 -1.79 -1.46
CA ASN A 83 -4.94 -1.13 -1.72
C ASN A 83 -6.08 -1.83 -0.99
N CYS A 84 -7.12 -1.06 -0.71
CA CYS A 84 -8.42 -1.61 -0.31
C CYS A 84 -9.48 -1.01 -1.23
N ARG A 85 -10.72 -0.88 -0.76
CA ARG A 85 -11.79 -0.36 -1.59
C ARG A 85 -11.75 1.16 -1.74
N SER A 86 -11.60 1.87 -0.61
CA SER A 86 -11.69 3.34 -0.57
C SER A 86 -10.54 4.00 0.17
N GLY A 87 -9.57 3.24 0.65
CA GLY A 87 -8.38 3.78 1.30
C GLY A 87 -8.34 3.66 2.81
N LYS A 88 -9.41 3.19 3.44
CA LYS A 88 -9.44 3.12 4.91
C LYS A 88 -8.73 1.89 5.45
N ARG A 89 -9.10 0.71 4.96
CA ARG A 89 -8.50 -0.55 5.41
C ARG A 89 -7.03 -0.65 5.01
N SER A 90 -6.70 -0.09 3.85
CA SER A 90 -5.31 -0.12 3.36
C SER A 90 -4.37 0.68 4.25
N LYS A 91 -4.86 1.77 4.85
CA LYS A 91 -4.02 2.54 5.77
C LYS A 91 -3.76 1.79 7.06
N LYS A 92 -4.75 1.06 7.54
CA LYS A 92 -4.56 0.18 8.70
C LYS A 92 -3.56 -0.93 8.38
N ALA A 93 -3.72 -1.57 7.23
CA ALA A 93 -2.81 -2.63 6.80
C ALA A 93 -1.39 -2.10 6.64
N ALA A 94 -1.25 -0.92 6.03
CA ALA A 94 0.05 -0.29 5.84
C ALA A 94 0.76 -0.06 7.17
N GLY A 95 0.02 0.43 8.17
CA GLY A 95 0.59 0.64 9.50
C GLY A 95 1.11 -0.65 10.13
N ILE A 96 0.35 -1.73 9.98
CA ILE A 96 0.78 -3.04 10.49
C ILE A 96 2.05 -3.50 9.79
N LEU A 97 2.10 -3.34 8.47
CA LEU A 97 3.25 -3.77 7.67
C LEU A 97 4.50 -2.96 8.01
N VAL A 98 4.36 -1.65 8.14
CA VAL A 98 5.50 -0.79 8.52
C VAL A 98 6.06 -1.20 9.87
N LYS A 99 5.19 -1.51 10.81
CA LYS A 99 5.59 -1.97 12.14
C LYS A 99 6.41 -3.25 12.06
N ASN A 100 6.17 -4.06 11.02
CA ASN A 100 6.90 -5.30 10.79
C ASN A 100 8.09 -5.15 9.85
N GLY A 101 8.51 -3.92 9.57
CA GLY A 101 9.73 -3.64 8.84
C GLY A 101 9.61 -3.55 7.33
N TYR A 102 8.40 -3.51 6.80
CA TYR A 102 8.18 -3.39 5.36
C TYR A 102 8.21 -1.94 4.90
N LYS A 103 8.61 -1.73 3.66
CA LYS A 103 8.45 -0.46 2.96
C LYS A 103 7.14 -0.51 2.22
N VAL A 104 6.28 0.48 2.45
CA VAL A 104 4.89 0.42 1.99
C VAL A 104 4.49 1.70 1.28
N ILE A 105 3.82 1.54 0.15
CA ILE A 105 3.05 2.61 -0.49
C ILE A 105 1.59 2.16 -0.51
N GLU A 106 0.67 3.12 -0.50
CA GLU A 106 -0.74 2.82 -0.33
C GLU A 106 -1.55 3.65 -1.31
N LEU A 107 -2.59 3.06 -1.91
CA LEU A 107 -3.47 3.73 -2.87
C LEU A 107 -4.56 4.48 -2.11
N ASP A 108 -4.46 5.81 -2.07
CA ASP A 108 -5.30 6.64 -1.24
C ASP A 108 -6.80 6.49 -1.53
N SER A 109 -7.18 6.45 -2.80
CA SER A 109 -8.59 6.35 -3.19
C SER A 109 -9.07 4.91 -3.37
N GLY A 110 -8.18 3.94 -3.20
CA GLY A 110 -8.54 2.53 -3.27
C GLY A 110 -8.94 2.06 -4.65
N TYR A 111 -9.48 0.85 -4.68
CA TYR A 111 -9.91 0.24 -5.93
C TYR A 111 -11.01 1.06 -6.61
N ASN A 112 -11.86 1.72 -5.83
CA ASN A 112 -12.88 2.61 -6.41
C ASN A 112 -12.24 3.70 -7.27
N GLY A 113 -11.22 4.36 -6.76
CA GLY A 113 -10.50 5.38 -7.51
C GLY A 113 -9.76 4.82 -8.72
N TRP A 114 -9.18 3.64 -8.54
CA TRP A 114 -8.47 2.93 -9.61
C TRP A 114 -9.38 2.72 -10.81
N VAL A 115 -10.57 2.17 -10.58
CA VAL A 115 -11.55 1.88 -11.63
C VAL A 115 -12.09 3.17 -12.23
N LYS A 116 -12.39 4.15 -11.38
CA LYS A 116 -12.95 5.43 -11.82
C LYS A 116 -12.03 6.14 -12.80
N GLU A 117 -10.74 5.98 -12.68
CA GLU A 117 -9.77 6.61 -13.57
C GLU A 117 -9.46 5.75 -14.80
N GLY A 118 -10.28 4.76 -15.09
CA GLY A 118 -10.21 4.03 -16.34
C GLY A 118 -9.33 2.78 -16.33
N ASN A 119 -8.98 2.34 -15.13
CA ASN A 119 -8.14 1.13 -15.02
C ASN A 119 -8.92 -0.15 -14.82
#